data_b8049a15a675a36b4e82d4f5b68cd600
#
_entry.id   b8049a15a675a36b4e82d4f5b68cd600
#
_cell.length_a   1.000
_cell.length_b   1.000
_cell.length_c   1.000
_cell.angle_alpha   90.00
_cell.angle_beta   90.00
_cell.angle_gamma   90.00
#
_symmetry.space_group_name_H-M   'P 1'
#
loop_
_entity.id
_entity.type
_entity.pdbx_description
1 polymer ?
#
loop_
_entity_poly.entity_id
_entity_poly.type
_entity_poly.pdbx_seq_one_letter_code
_entity_poly.pdbx_strand_id
1 'polypeptide(L)'
;MVNMFEDCTIFNCDLNNWNVSNVTNMSYMFYGCGMFESDLSKWDVSKVKFMYALFDSCKKFKGKGLENWDVSNMKDAGFIFNNCENFNCDLSNWNVSNIENMSHMFNNCKKFNCDLSNWNVSKITKSDMMFNNCKNFTGKGLEN
;
A
#
# COMPACT_ATOMS: atom_id res chain seq x y z
N MET A 1 0.74 -6.66 14.21
CA MET A 1 1.99 -7.22 13.61
C MET A 1 2.91 -6.08 13.19
N VAL A 2 3.08 -5.10 14.07
CA VAL A 2 3.92 -3.90 13.80
C VAL A 2 5.40 -4.30 13.76
N ASN A 3 6.18 -3.75 12.82
CA ASN A 3 7.64 -3.87 12.68
C ASN A 3 8.18 -5.32 12.53
N MET A 4 7.33 -6.31 12.18
CA MET A 4 7.69 -7.73 12.30
C MET A 4 8.89 -8.15 11.45
N PHE A 5 9.05 -7.56 10.25
CA PHE A 5 10.14 -7.83 9.31
C PHE A 5 10.87 -6.53 8.92
N GLU A 6 10.76 -5.49 9.75
CA GLU A 6 11.39 -4.20 9.49
C GLU A 6 12.89 -4.38 9.20
N ASP A 7 13.36 -3.75 8.10
CA ASP A 7 14.74 -3.81 7.59
C ASP A 7 15.30 -5.22 7.30
N CYS A 8 14.42 -6.23 7.14
CA CYS A 8 14.84 -7.54 6.64
C CYS A 8 15.06 -7.47 5.12
N THR A 9 16.16 -6.84 4.70
CA THR A 9 16.41 -6.41 3.31
C THR A 9 16.36 -7.51 2.25
N ILE A 10 16.67 -8.76 2.61
CA ILE A 10 16.67 -9.94 1.71
C ILE A 10 15.44 -10.85 1.92
N PHE A 11 14.52 -10.45 2.81
CA PHE A 11 13.34 -11.24 3.12
C PHE A 11 12.41 -11.38 1.91
N ASN A 12 12.06 -12.61 1.56
CA ASN A 12 11.10 -12.93 0.49
C ASN A 12 10.48 -14.33 0.69
N CYS A 13 10.01 -14.65 1.89
CA CYS A 13 9.33 -15.91 2.15
C CYS A 13 7.88 -15.86 1.70
N ASP A 14 7.32 -17.01 1.31
CA ASP A 14 5.89 -17.15 1.05
C ASP A 14 5.10 -17.03 2.37
N LEU A 15 4.28 -15.99 2.45
CA LEU A 15 3.41 -15.72 3.60
C LEU A 15 1.92 -15.90 3.27
N ASN A 16 1.59 -16.36 2.07
CA ASN A 16 0.22 -16.37 1.58
C ASN A 16 -0.74 -17.25 2.42
N ASN A 17 -0.21 -18.21 3.18
CA ASN A 17 -1.01 -19.05 4.06
C ASN A 17 -1.11 -18.54 5.52
N TRP A 18 -0.55 -17.37 5.81
CA TRP A 18 -0.67 -16.79 7.14
C TRP A 18 -2.09 -16.30 7.40
N ASN A 19 -2.63 -16.66 8.56
CA ASN A 19 -3.91 -16.12 9.01
C ASN A 19 -3.70 -14.76 9.69
N VAL A 20 -4.06 -13.69 8.98
CA VAL A 20 -3.96 -12.31 9.46
C VAL A 20 -5.33 -11.69 9.79
N SER A 21 -6.42 -12.46 9.73
CA SER A 21 -7.80 -11.98 9.84
C SER A 21 -8.17 -11.29 11.15
N ASN A 22 -7.33 -11.39 12.18
CA ASN A 22 -7.52 -10.68 13.46
C ASN A 22 -6.53 -9.53 13.66
N VAL A 23 -5.71 -9.22 12.65
CA VAL A 23 -4.74 -8.13 12.75
C VAL A 23 -5.43 -6.79 12.53
N THR A 24 -5.16 -5.82 13.38
CA THR A 24 -5.72 -4.46 13.29
C THR A 24 -4.66 -3.41 12.96
N ASN A 25 -3.37 -3.74 13.09
CA ASN A 25 -2.26 -2.84 12.79
C ASN A 25 -1.10 -3.62 12.17
N MET A 26 -0.70 -3.24 10.95
CA MET A 26 0.43 -3.78 10.17
C MET A 26 1.49 -2.73 9.87
N SER A 27 1.48 -1.59 10.59
CA SER A 27 2.45 -0.51 10.31
C SER A 27 3.89 -1.02 10.36
N TYR A 28 4.70 -0.59 9.37
CA TYR A 28 6.11 -0.94 9.20
C TYR A 28 6.43 -2.44 9.05
N MET A 29 5.42 -3.31 8.85
CA MET A 29 5.66 -4.77 8.88
C MET A 29 6.72 -5.24 7.89
N PHE A 30 6.79 -4.64 6.70
CA PHE A 30 7.78 -4.95 5.66
C PHE A 30 8.64 -3.74 5.28
N TYR A 31 8.69 -2.72 6.14
CA TYR A 31 9.55 -1.55 5.91
C TYR A 31 10.97 -2.00 5.60
N GLY A 32 11.58 -1.48 4.53
CA GLY A 32 12.94 -1.81 4.14
C GLY A 32 13.17 -3.21 3.56
N CYS A 33 12.13 -4.05 3.37
CA CYS A 33 12.25 -5.37 2.76
C CYS A 33 12.46 -5.26 1.24
N GLY A 34 13.65 -4.83 0.81
CA GLY A 34 13.93 -4.48 -0.59
C GLY A 34 13.71 -5.59 -1.61
N MET A 35 13.81 -6.86 -1.20
CA MET A 35 13.65 -8.04 -2.06
C MET A 35 12.26 -8.68 -1.98
N PHE A 36 11.34 -8.14 -1.17
CA PHE A 36 10.00 -8.70 -0.97
C PHE A 36 9.17 -8.64 -2.26
N GLU A 37 8.64 -9.80 -2.69
CA GLU A 37 7.78 -9.95 -3.88
C GLU A 37 6.60 -10.91 -3.64
N SER A 38 6.40 -11.39 -2.40
CA SER A 38 5.43 -12.45 -2.10
C SER A 38 4.00 -12.09 -2.49
N ASP A 39 3.25 -13.13 -2.84
CA ASP A 39 1.82 -13.06 -3.09
C ASP A 39 1.06 -12.92 -1.75
N LEU A 40 0.14 -11.97 -1.65
CA LEU A 40 -0.65 -11.72 -0.45
C LEU A 40 -2.16 -11.87 -0.72
N SER A 41 -2.53 -12.56 -1.80
CA SER A 41 -3.93 -12.68 -2.26
C SER A 41 -4.87 -13.39 -1.29
N LYS A 42 -4.35 -14.23 -0.37
CA LYS A 42 -5.15 -14.93 0.65
C LYS A 42 -5.27 -14.18 1.97
N TRP A 43 -4.65 -13.01 2.09
CA TRP A 43 -4.72 -12.25 3.33
C TRP A 43 -6.07 -11.55 3.48
N ASP A 44 -6.78 -11.85 4.56
CA ASP A 44 -7.94 -11.09 5.01
C ASP A 44 -7.47 -9.91 5.86
N VAL A 45 -7.47 -8.72 5.27
CA VAL A 45 -7.06 -7.47 5.92
C VAL A 45 -8.25 -6.60 6.34
N SER A 46 -9.47 -7.12 6.28
CA SER A 46 -10.71 -6.37 6.52
C SER A 46 -10.79 -5.70 7.89
N LYS A 47 -10.06 -6.20 8.90
CA LYS A 47 -9.99 -5.58 10.24
C LYS A 47 -8.83 -4.61 10.42
N VAL A 48 -7.94 -4.46 9.43
CA VAL A 48 -6.75 -3.61 9.56
C VAL A 48 -7.15 -2.14 9.46
N LYS A 49 -6.73 -1.35 10.45
CA LYS A 49 -6.99 0.10 10.52
C LYS A 49 -5.75 0.94 10.21
N PHE A 50 -4.56 0.40 10.44
CA PHE A 50 -3.30 1.11 10.30
C PHE A 50 -2.33 0.29 9.46
N MET A 51 -1.89 0.86 8.33
CA MET A 51 -0.91 0.29 7.41
C MET A 51 0.23 1.29 7.11
N TYR A 52 0.50 2.21 8.02
CA TYR A 52 1.53 3.23 7.83
C TYR A 52 2.88 2.59 7.50
N ALA A 53 3.49 3.01 6.39
CA ALA A 53 4.77 2.53 5.89
C ALA A 53 4.87 0.98 5.74
N LEU A 54 3.74 0.28 5.52
CA LEU A 54 3.69 -1.20 5.49
C LEU A 54 4.71 -1.79 4.50
N PHE A 55 4.84 -1.23 3.31
CA PHE A 55 5.74 -1.68 2.24
C PHE A 55 6.78 -0.60 1.87
N ASP A 56 6.98 0.42 2.71
CA ASP A 56 7.96 1.46 2.38
C ASP A 56 9.32 0.82 2.06
N SER A 57 9.93 1.26 0.98
CA SER A 57 11.21 0.77 0.48
C SER A 57 11.26 -0.70 0.05
N CYS A 58 10.10 -1.33 -0.19
CA CYS A 58 9.99 -2.64 -0.83
C CYS A 58 10.19 -2.51 -2.34
N LYS A 59 11.42 -2.29 -2.79
CA LYS A 59 11.76 -1.90 -4.18
C LYS A 59 11.32 -2.90 -5.25
N LYS A 60 11.29 -4.20 -4.91
CA LYS A 60 10.88 -5.28 -5.83
C LYS A 60 9.38 -5.53 -5.85
N PHE A 61 8.66 -5.10 -4.81
CA PHE A 61 7.24 -5.40 -4.64
C PHE A 61 6.40 -4.78 -5.76
N LYS A 62 5.58 -5.62 -6.39
CA LYS A 62 4.67 -5.23 -7.49
C LYS A 62 3.23 -5.05 -7.04
N GLY A 63 2.90 -5.50 -5.83
CA GLY A 63 1.56 -5.43 -5.26
C GLY A 63 0.70 -6.67 -5.52
N LYS A 64 1.30 -7.83 -5.86
CA LYS A 64 0.54 -9.05 -6.17
C LYS A 64 -0.38 -9.46 -5.00
N GLY A 65 -1.67 -9.55 -5.28
CA GLY A 65 -2.72 -9.94 -4.34
C GLY A 65 -3.40 -8.79 -3.62
N LEU A 66 -2.95 -7.53 -3.81
CA LEU A 66 -3.56 -6.38 -3.16
C LEU A 66 -4.85 -5.89 -3.84
N GLU A 67 -5.07 -6.28 -5.10
CA GLU A 67 -6.22 -5.87 -5.91
C GLU A 67 -7.57 -6.25 -5.28
N ASN A 68 -7.59 -7.28 -4.43
CA ASN A 68 -8.80 -7.80 -3.76
C ASN A 68 -8.87 -7.47 -2.26
N TRP A 69 -7.93 -6.70 -1.73
CA TRP A 69 -7.95 -6.37 -0.31
C TRP A 69 -9.13 -5.48 0.06
N ASP A 70 -9.89 -5.88 1.09
CA ASP A 70 -10.86 -5.00 1.74
C ASP A 70 -10.14 -4.06 2.71
N VAL A 71 -9.93 -2.81 2.26
CA VAL A 71 -9.28 -1.75 3.04
C VAL A 71 -10.29 -0.75 3.62
N SER A 72 -11.58 -1.09 3.63
CA SER A 72 -12.66 -0.18 4.05
C SER A 72 -12.55 0.32 5.50
N ASN A 73 -11.83 -0.41 6.36
CA ASN A 73 -11.57 0.01 7.74
C ASN A 73 -10.26 0.80 7.91
N MET A 74 -9.44 0.95 6.85
CA MET A 74 -8.16 1.65 6.90
C MET A 74 -8.37 3.15 7.13
N LYS A 75 -7.58 3.71 8.06
CA LYS A 75 -7.58 5.15 8.40
C LYS A 75 -6.29 5.84 8.02
N ASP A 76 -5.19 5.13 8.05
CA ASP A 76 -3.86 5.68 7.75
C ASP A 76 -3.15 4.79 6.73
N ALA A 77 -2.91 5.35 5.55
CA ALA A 77 -2.18 4.79 4.42
C ALA A 77 -0.88 5.60 4.13
N GLY A 78 -0.44 6.44 5.07
CA GLY A 78 0.77 7.23 4.89
C GLY A 78 1.97 6.33 4.61
N PHE A 79 2.77 6.68 3.61
CA PHE A 79 3.98 5.98 3.20
C PHE A 79 3.81 4.50 2.80
N ILE A 80 2.57 3.99 2.66
CA ILE A 80 2.32 2.54 2.50
C ILE A 80 3.13 1.91 1.34
N PHE A 81 3.32 2.61 0.23
CA PHE A 81 4.12 2.18 -0.93
C PHE A 81 5.27 3.13 -1.24
N ASN A 82 5.66 3.98 -0.30
CA ASN A 82 6.77 4.91 -0.51
C ASN A 82 8.02 4.15 -0.98
N ASN A 83 8.73 4.66 -1.99
CA ASN A 83 9.90 4.04 -2.59
C ASN A 83 9.69 2.61 -3.16
N CYS A 84 8.46 2.17 -3.41
CA CYS A 84 8.16 0.92 -4.10
C CYS A 84 8.32 1.11 -5.62
N GLU A 85 9.56 1.15 -6.11
CA GLU A 85 9.90 1.54 -7.48
C GLU A 85 9.21 0.69 -8.56
N ASN A 86 8.92 -0.58 -8.28
CA ASN A 86 8.29 -1.51 -9.20
C ASN A 86 6.78 -1.70 -8.98
N PHE A 87 6.19 -1.00 -8.00
CA PHE A 87 4.78 -1.13 -7.69
C PHE A 87 3.89 -0.64 -8.85
N ASN A 88 2.96 -1.48 -9.27
CA ASN A 88 1.94 -1.14 -10.27
C ASN A 88 0.75 -2.10 -10.17
N CYS A 89 0.15 -2.23 -9.00
CA CYS A 89 -1.07 -3.00 -8.78
C CYS A 89 -2.29 -2.17 -9.12
N ASP A 90 -3.35 -2.81 -9.61
CA ASP A 90 -4.64 -2.18 -9.78
C ASP A 90 -5.34 -2.05 -8.40
N LEU A 91 -5.51 -0.81 -7.96
CA LEU A 91 -6.17 -0.47 -6.70
C LEU A 91 -7.53 0.22 -6.92
N SER A 92 -8.08 0.17 -8.14
CA SER A 92 -9.34 0.85 -8.49
C SER A 92 -10.53 0.39 -7.64
N ASN A 93 -10.49 -0.83 -7.10
CA ASN A 93 -11.52 -1.40 -6.23
C ASN A 93 -11.33 -1.10 -4.73
N TRP A 94 -10.24 -0.46 -4.35
CA TRP A 94 -10.04 -0.12 -2.94
C TRP A 94 -11.06 0.91 -2.46
N ASN A 95 -11.81 0.57 -1.40
CA ASN A 95 -12.67 1.54 -0.71
C ASN A 95 -11.82 2.39 0.25
N VAL A 96 -11.41 3.56 -0.21
CA VAL A 96 -10.54 4.49 0.52
C VAL A 96 -11.31 5.56 1.30
N SER A 97 -12.64 5.48 1.35
CA SER A 97 -13.53 6.52 1.89
C SER A 97 -13.35 6.82 3.39
N ASN A 98 -12.62 5.98 4.12
CA ASN A 98 -12.33 6.19 5.53
C ASN A 98 -10.87 6.59 5.82
N ILE A 99 -10.06 6.75 4.77
CA ILE A 99 -8.65 7.15 4.93
C ILE A 99 -8.57 8.66 5.17
N GLU A 100 -7.79 9.05 6.15
CA GLU A 100 -7.55 10.44 6.54
C GLU A 100 -6.14 10.91 6.14
N ASN A 101 -5.17 9.98 6.05
CA ASN A 101 -3.77 10.27 5.71
C ASN A 101 -3.30 9.41 4.53
N MET A 102 -2.90 10.05 3.43
CA MET A 102 -2.25 9.44 2.26
C MET A 102 -0.91 10.09 1.93
N SER A 103 -0.29 10.81 2.90
CA SER A 103 0.99 11.45 2.65
C SER A 103 2.03 10.44 2.19
N HIS A 104 2.78 10.78 1.12
CA HIS A 104 3.82 9.94 0.51
C HIS A 104 3.36 8.54 0.04
N MET A 105 2.05 8.29 -0.09
CA MET A 105 1.52 6.94 -0.37
C MET A 105 2.19 6.26 -1.56
N PHE A 106 2.41 6.97 -2.65
CA PHE A 106 3.06 6.49 -3.88
C PHE A 106 4.34 7.25 -4.21
N ASN A 107 4.91 7.99 -3.26
CA ASN A 107 6.14 8.73 -3.53
C ASN A 107 7.24 7.78 -4.05
N ASN A 108 7.91 8.15 -5.15
CA ASN A 108 8.90 7.33 -5.85
C ASN A 108 8.39 5.98 -6.43
N CYS A 109 7.08 5.76 -6.57
CA CYS A 109 6.52 4.62 -7.29
C CYS A 109 6.66 4.82 -8.81
N LYS A 110 7.85 4.61 -9.36
CA LYS A 110 8.22 4.98 -10.74
C LYS A 110 7.33 4.34 -11.81
N LYS A 111 6.80 3.12 -11.55
CA LYS A 111 5.96 2.36 -12.50
C LYS A 111 4.47 2.50 -12.26
N PHE A 112 4.05 3.11 -11.16
CA PHE A 112 2.64 3.24 -10.81
C PHE A 112 1.84 4.02 -11.86
N ASN A 113 0.73 3.45 -12.31
CA ASN A 113 -0.22 4.09 -13.22
C ASN A 113 -1.63 3.46 -13.12
N CYS A 114 -2.17 3.37 -11.91
CA CYS A 114 -3.53 2.89 -11.67
C CYS A 114 -4.57 3.97 -11.96
N ASP A 115 -5.77 3.55 -12.39
CA ASP A 115 -6.96 4.41 -12.49
C ASP A 115 -7.56 4.62 -11.08
N LEU A 116 -7.70 5.86 -10.64
CA LEU A 116 -8.20 6.23 -9.33
C LEU A 116 -9.59 6.86 -9.37
N SER A 117 -10.31 6.79 -10.50
CA SER A 117 -11.61 7.43 -10.71
C SER A 117 -12.67 7.02 -9.68
N ASN A 118 -12.56 5.82 -9.10
CA ASN A 118 -13.51 5.30 -8.11
C ASN A 118 -13.18 5.69 -6.66
N TRP A 119 -12.07 6.39 -6.44
CA TRP A 119 -11.65 6.72 -5.09
C TRP A 119 -12.45 7.89 -4.51
N ASN A 120 -13.16 7.65 -3.41
CA ASN A 120 -13.76 8.72 -2.62
C ASN A 120 -12.75 9.26 -1.61
N VAL A 121 -12.19 10.42 -1.90
CA VAL A 121 -11.12 11.06 -1.13
C VAL A 121 -11.61 12.15 -0.18
N SER A 122 -12.92 12.23 0.06
CA SER A 122 -13.58 13.32 0.80
C SER A 122 -13.13 13.47 2.27
N LYS A 123 -12.55 12.43 2.87
CA LYS A 123 -12.07 12.48 4.26
C LYS A 123 -10.56 12.71 4.38
N ILE A 124 -9.84 12.82 3.26
CA ILE A 124 -8.39 13.01 3.32
C ILE A 124 -8.07 14.39 3.88
N THR A 125 -7.21 14.42 4.87
CA THR A 125 -6.69 15.64 5.50
C THR A 125 -5.19 15.84 5.23
N LYS A 126 -4.48 14.76 4.83
CA LYS A 126 -3.04 14.79 4.55
C LYS A 126 -2.76 14.00 3.27
N SER A 127 -2.13 14.66 2.27
CA SER A 127 -1.76 14.06 0.98
C SER A 127 -0.40 14.59 0.47
N ASP A 128 0.45 15.06 1.38
CA ASP A 128 1.74 15.64 1.01
C ASP A 128 2.55 14.65 0.17
N MET A 129 3.11 15.12 -0.96
CA MET A 129 3.97 14.35 -1.86
C MET A 129 3.40 12.99 -2.31
N MET A 130 2.06 12.81 -2.30
CA MET A 130 1.42 11.52 -2.59
C MET A 130 1.91 10.87 -3.88
N PHE A 131 2.07 11.62 -4.96
CA PHE A 131 2.52 11.14 -6.28
C PHE A 131 3.87 11.71 -6.70
N ASN A 132 4.66 12.23 -5.76
CA ASN A 132 5.96 12.80 -6.09
C ASN A 132 6.84 11.74 -6.76
N ASN A 133 7.48 12.10 -7.90
CA ASN A 133 8.34 11.21 -8.68
C ASN A 133 7.68 9.90 -9.19
N CYS A 134 6.33 9.86 -9.33
CA CYS A 134 5.60 8.79 -10.03
C CYS A 134 5.70 9.01 -11.55
N LYS A 135 6.82 8.61 -12.16
CA LYS A 135 7.18 8.99 -13.54
C LYS A 135 6.18 8.50 -14.61
N ASN A 136 5.48 7.41 -14.36
CA ASN A 136 4.52 6.82 -15.30
C ASN A 136 3.07 7.22 -14.99
N PHE A 137 2.81 7.86 -13.86
CA PHE A 137 1.44 8.18 -13.46
C PHE A 137 0.86 9.30 -14.32
N THR A 138 -0.22 9.01 -15.03
CA THR A 138 -0.88 9.95 -15.95
C THR A 138 -1.89 10.87 -15.26
N GLY A 139 -2.20 10.63 -13.99
CA GLY A 139 -3.24 11.37 -13.25
C GLY A 139 -4.66 10.89 -13.53
N LYS A 140 -4.85 9.73 -14.19
CA LYS A 140 -6.19 9.23 -14.50
C LYS A 140 -7.00 9.02 -13.21
N GLY A 141 -8.17 9.66 -13.17
CA GLY A 141 -9.07 9.65 -12.03
C GLY A 141 -8.90 10.80 -11.06
N LEU A 142 -8.02 11.77 -11.34
CA LEU A 142 -7.84 12.98 -10.52
C LEU A 142 -8.56 14.21 -11.12
N GLU A 143 -9.29 14.04 -12.21
CA GLU A 143 -9.94 15.14 -12.94
C GLU A 143 -11.25 15.60 -12.29
N ASN A 144 -11.74 14.98 -11.22
CA ASN A 144 -13.04 15.25 -10.59
C ASN A 144 -12.91 15.96 -9.26
#